data_4cbd7299cadd35d5e5ad7987c0668362
#
_entry.id   4cbd7299cadd35d5e5ad7987c0668362
#
_cell.length_a   1.000
_cell.length_b   1.000
_cell.length_c   1.000
_cell.angle_alpha   90.00
_cell.angle_beta   90.00
_cell.angle_gamma   90.00
#
_symmetry.space_group_name_H-M   'P 1'
#
loop_
_entity.id
_entity.type
_entity.pdbx_description
1 polymer ?
#
loop_
_entity_poly.entity_id
_entity_poly.type
_entity_poly.pdbx_seq_one_letter_code
_entity_poly.pdbx_strand_id
1 'polypeptide(L)'
;MNHWANNYIGKKYEVGARGPDTFDCWGLVRDVYEKVYGISLPEWIGLHSENTIDFPITRAIREEWVAELKPFEGCVAAMSARVAFHHVGIYMGQDRILHAASNIGGVFVNTLREMKIRFLFKTVKFYRHSKWPTS
;
A
#
# COMPACT_ATOMS: atom_id res chain seq x y z
N MET A 1 2.96 19.18 -14.33
CA MET A 1 3.22 17.80 -14.78
C MET A 1 2.33 16.83 -14.00
N ASN A 2 1.66 15.95 -14.70
CA ASN A 2 0.73 15.04 -14.06
C ASN A 2 1.47 13.82 -13.53
N HIS A 3 1.45 13.68 -12.24
CA HIS A 3 1.95 12.46 -11.61
C HIS A 3 0.86 11.39 -11.69
N TRP A 4 1.25 10.11 -11.87
CA TRP A 4 0.28 9.02 -11.98
C TRP A 4 -0.64 8.92 -10.74
N ALA A 5 -0.16 9.35 -9.58
CA ALA A 5 -0.96 9.31 -8.35
C ALA A 5 -2.24 10.14 -8.46
N ASN A 6 -2.25 11.16 -9.30
CA ASN A 6 -3.44 12.00 -9.48
C ASN A 6 -4.63 11.21 -10.03
N ASN A 7 -4.39 10.07 -10.67
CA ASN A 7 -5.47 9.22 -11.15
C ASN A 7 -6.13 8.44 -10.02
N TYR A 8 -5.53 8.41 -8.85
CA TYR A 8 -6.03 7.64 -7.70
C TYR A 8 -6.51 8.50 -6.55
N ILE A 9 -5.88 9.65 -6.33
CA ILE A 9 -6.23 10.53 -5.21
C ILE A 9 -7.70 10.95 -5.32
N GLY A 10 -8.44 10.79 -4.21
CA GLY A 10 -9.84 11.13 -4.14
C GLY A 10 -10.80 9.99 -4.48
N LYS A 11 -10.29 8.86 -4.97
CA LYS A 11 -11.13 7.67 -5.14
C LYS A 11 -11.61 7.19 -3.79
N LYS A 12 -12.79 6.60 -3.74
CA LYS A 12 -13.40 6.22 -2.47
C LYS A 12 -12.92 4.85 -1.99
N TYR A 13 -12.96 4.67 -0.69
CA TYR A 13 -12.66 3.38 -0.07
C TYR A 13 -13.91 2.51 -0.08
N GLU A 14 -13.71 1.25 -0.42
CA GLU A 14 -14.76 0.24 -0.31
C GLU A 14 -14.12 -1.10 0.03
N VAL A 15 -14.67 -1.78 1.02
CA VAL A 15 -14.18 -3.07 1.46
C VAL A 15 -14.17 -4.06 0.29
N GLY A 16 -13.02 -4.70 0.06
CA GLY A 16 -12.86 -5.68 -1.01
C GLY A 16 -12.70 -5.11 -2.40
N ALA A 17 -12.70 -3.78 -2.57
CA ALA A 17 -12.68 -3.16 -3.89
C ALA A 17 -11.28 -3.21 -4.51
N ARG A 18 -11.25 -3.49 -5.81
CA ARG A 18 -10.02 -3.63 -6.60
C ARG A 18 -9.92 -2.60 -7.73
N GLY A 19 -10.74 -1.58 -7.71
CA GLY A 19 -10.75 -0.55 -8.73
C GLY A 19 -11.74 -0.87 -9.86
N PRO A 20 -11.89 0.03 -10.83
CA PRO A 20 -11.15 1.28 -10.99
C PRO A 20 -11.74 2.47 -10.21
N ASP A 21 -12.95 2.35 -9.68
CA ASP A 21 -13.64 3.50 -9.08
C ASP A 21 -13.47 3.57 -7.57
N THR A 22 -13.35 2.42 -6.92
CA THR A 22 -13.17 2.31 -5.48
C THR A 22 -12.06 1.33 -5.17
N PHE A 23 -11.42 1.49 -4.01
CA PHE A 23 -10.27 0.67 -3.61
C PHE A 23 -10.28 0.38 -2.12
N ASP A 24 -9.82 -0.81 -1.76
CA ASP A 24 -9.28 -1.04 -0.42
C ASP A 24 -7.75 -0.89 -0.48
N CYS A 25 -7.04 -1.09 0.63
CA CYS A 25 -5.60 -0.84 0.65
C CYS A 25 -4.82 -1.77 -0.27
N TRP A 26 -5.15 -3.05 -0.30
CA TRP A 26 -4.48 -3.99 -1.19
C TRP A 26 -4.88 -3.76 -2.65
N GLY A 27 -6.14 -3.48 -2.91
CA GLY A 27 -6.63 -3.19 -4.25
C GLY A 27 -5.90 -2.02 -4.88
N LEU A 28 -5.63 -0.97 -4.09
CA LEU A 28 -4.88 0.17 -4.57
C LEU A 28 -3.45 -0.22 -4.96
N VAL A 29 -2.74 -0.92 -4.09
CA VAL A 29 -1.36 -1.36 -4.36
C VAL A 29 -1.32 -2.22 -5.61
N ARG A 30 -2.24 -3.17 -5.71
CA ARG A 30 -2.34 -4.09 -6.84
C ARG A 30 -2.55 -3.35 -8.15
N ASP A 31 -3.46 -2.39 -8.17
CA ASP A 31 -3.78 -1.63 -9.37
C ASP A 31 -2.62 -0.74 -9.82
N VAL A 32 -1.99 -0.05 -8.89
CA VAL A 32 -0.83 0.79 -9.18
C VAL A 32 0.31 -0.06 -9.73
N TYR A 33 0.61 -1.20 -9.12
CA TYR A 33 1.70 -2.05 -9.59
C TYR A 33 1.46 -2.56 -10.99
N GLU A 34 0.23 -2.96 -11.30
CA GLU A 34 -0.10 -3.43 -12.63
C GLU A 34 -0.02 -2.33 -13.67
N LYS A 35 -0.65 -1.18 -13.41
CA LYS A 35 -0.79 -0.13 -14.42
C LYS A 35 0.41 0.79 -14.54
N VAL A 36 1.08 1.08 -13.43
CA VAL A 36 2.21 2.00 -13.44
C VAL A 36 3.54 1.27 -13.63
N TYR A 37 3.71 0.14 -12.97
CA TYR A 37 5.01 -0.55 -12.94
C TYR A 37 5.03 -1.85 -13.74
N GLY A 38 3.90 -2.30 -14.25
CA GLY A 38 3.85 -3.51 -15.06
C GLY A 38 4.07 -4.79 -14.29
N ILE A 39 3.85 -4.78 -12.99
CA ILE A 39 4.02 -5.93 -12.13
C ILE A 39 2.65 -6.44 -11.69
N SER A 40 2.34 -7.68 -12.03
CA SER A 40 1.08 -8.31 -11.64
C SER A 40 1.20 -8.89 -10.24
N LEU A 41 0.33 -8.46 -9.33
CA LEU A 41 0.29 -8.97 -7.96
C LEU A 41 -0.90 -9.90 -7.78
N PRO A 42 -0.81 -10.87 -6.84
CA PRO A 42 -1.91 -11.79 -6.64
C PRO A 42 -3.16 -11.11 -6.10
N GLU A 43 -4.31 -11.70 -6.45
CA GLU A 43 -5.62 -11.26 -6.01
C GLU A 43 -5.91 -11.85 -4.66
N TRP A 44 -5.57 -11.73 -3.63
CA TRP A 44 -5.88 -12.42 -2.38
C TRP A 44 -7.35 -12.24 -2.00
N ILE A 45 -8.15 -13.20 -2.40
CA ILE A 45 -9.57 -13.23 -2.07
C ILE A 45 -9.73 -13.25 -0.54
N GLY A 46 -10.60 -12.40 -0.03
CA GLY A 46 -10.83 -12.29 1.40
C GLY A 46 -9.99 -11.25 2.12
N LEU A 47 -9.02 -10.63 1.44
CA LEU A 47 -8.27 -9.52 1.99
C LEU A 47 -9.04 -8.23 1.80
N HIS A 48 -10.07 -8.05 2.57
CA HIS A 48 -10.95 -6.89 2.40
C HIS A 48 -11.22 -6.15 3.70
N SER A 49 -10.63 -6.59 4.81
CA SER A 49 -10.72 -5.85 6.06
C SER A 49 -9.37 -5.83 6.76
N GLU A 50 -9.15 -4.83 7.56
CA GLU A 50 -7.89 -4.68 8.29
C GLU A 50 -7.65 -5.84 9.26
N ASN A 51 -8.70 -6.54 9.68
CA ASN A 51 -8.57 -7.69 10.57
C ASN A 51 -8.13 -8.96 9.88
N THR A 52 -8.39 -9.08 8.58
CA THR A 52 -8.09 -10.29 7.82
C THR A 52 -6.84 -10.17 6.96
N ILE A 53 -6.29 -8.97 6.86
CA ILE A 53 -5.19 -8.70 5.94
C ILE A 53 -3.81 -9.11 6.51
N ASP A 54 -3.69 -9.22 7.83
CA ASP A 54 -2.42 -9.44 8.52
C ASP A 54 -1.64 -10.64 7.98
N PHE A 55 -2.27 -11.80 8.00
CA PHE A 55 -1.58 -13.04 7.66
C PHE A 55 -1.16 -13.11 6.20
N PRO A 56 -2.05 -12.84 5.24
CA PRO A 56 -1.67 -12.90 3.82
C PRO A 56 -0.61 -11.89 3.43
N ILE A 57 -0.67 -10.66 3.95
CA ILE A 57 0.36 -9.65 3.67
C ILE A 57 1.71 -10.10 4.22
N THR A 58 1.73 -10.57 5.47
CA THR A 58 2.98 -11.03 6.08
C THR A 58 3.59 -12.18 5.31
N ARG A 59 2.76 -13.12 4.86
CA ARG A 59 3.22 -14.25 4.08
C ARG A 59 3.77 -13.83 2.72
N ALA A 60 3.06 -12.98 2.00
CA ALA A 60 3.50 -12.50 0.69
C ALA A 60 4.80 -11.74 0.78
N ILE A 61 4.95 -10.91 1.81
CA ILE A 61 6.18 -10.17 2.02
C ILE A 61 7.36 -11.12 2.14
N ARG A 62 7.21 -12.25 2.81
CA ARG A 62 8.29 -13.23 2.94
C ARG A 62 8.61 -13.94 1.62
N GLU A 63 7.63 -14.13 0.77
CA GLU A 63 7.78 -14.94 -0.44
C GLU A 63 8.20 -14.12 -1.66
N GLU A 64 7.71 -12.91 -1.79
CA GLU A 64 7.85 -12.13 -3.02
C GLU A 64 8.54 -10.79 -2.84
N TRP A 65 8.78 -10.35 -1.62
CA TRP A 65 9.23 -9.00 -1.34
C TRP A 65 10.55 -9.00 -0.57
N VAL A 66 11.36 -7.98 -0.84
CA VAL A 66 12.65 -7.79 -0.20
C VAL A 66 12.60 -6.53 0.65
N ALA A 67 12.99 -6.64 1.92
CA ALA A 67 13.02 -5.48 2.81
C ALA A 67 14.04 -4.45 2.36
N GLU A 68 13.66 -3.19 2.42
CA GLU A 68 14.53 -2.08 2.06
C GLU A 68 14.66 -1.12 3.24
N LEU A 69 15.91 -0.77 3.58
CA LEU A 69 16.17 0.19 4.65
C LEU A 69 15.90 1.61 4.20
N LYS A 70 16.18 1.91 2.93
CA LYS A 70 15.91 3.22 2.34
C LYS A 70 14.77 3.09 1.36
N PRO A 71 13.63 3.73 1.63
CA PRO A 71 12.52 3.65 0.70
C PRO A 71 12.80 4.42 -0.60
N PHE A 72 12.17 3.98 -1.67
CA PHE A 72 12.21 4.66 -2.95
C PHE A 72 10.79 4.77 -3.51
N GLU A 73 10.58 5.73 -4.39
CA GLU A 73 9.26 5.94 -4.97
C GLU A 73 8.76 4.67 -5.66
N GLY A 74 7.61 4.20 -5.24
CA GLY A 74 6.99 3.00 -5.78
C GLY A 74 7.11 1.78 -4.88
N CYS A 75 8.02 1.76 -3.91
CA CYS A 75 8.08 0.62 -3.00
C CYS A 75 6.84 0.57 -2.11
N VAL A 76 6.54 -0.62 -1.60
CA VAL A 76 5.40 -0.81 -0.71
C VAL A 76 5.78 -0.44 0.71
N ALA A 77 4.91 0.30 1.36
CA ALA A 77 4.98 0.56 2.79
C ALA A 77 3.98 -0.37 3.48
N ALA A 78 4.49 -1.26 4.33
CA ALA A 78 3.66 -2.14 5.15
C ALA A 78 3.61 -1.58 6.56
N MET A 79 2.42 -1.45 7.11
CA MET A 79 2.20 -0.73 8.34
C MET A 79 1.45 -1.56 9.36
N SER A 80 1.79 -1.36 10.63
CA SER A 80 1.17 -2.10 11.71
C SER A 80 1.12 -1.27 12.98
N ALA A 81 -0.04 -1.33 13.65
CA ALA A 81 -0.17 -0.88 15.03
C ALA A 81 0.05 -2.04 16.00
N ARG A 82 0.22 -3.24 15.49
CA ARG A 82 0.38 -4.49 16.24
C ARG A 82 1.61 -5.23 15.76
N VAL A 83 1.68 -6.52 16.01
CA VAL A 83 2.82 -7.36 15.62
C VAL A 83 2.84 -7.60 14.11
N ALA A 84 1.70 -7.94 13.52
CA ALA A 84 1.61 -8.24 12.09
C ALA A 84 1.14 -7.04 11.29
N PHE A 85 1.52 -6.98 10.01
CA PHE A 85 1.09 -5.90 9.14
C PHE A 85 -0.38 -6.04 8.79
N HIS A 86 -1.11 -4.93 8.87
CA HIS A 86 -2.53 -4.91 8.56
C HIS A 86 -2.94 -3.76 7.63
N HIS A 87 -1.98 -2.98 7.15
CA HIS A 87 -2.24 -1.91 6.21
C HIS A 87 -1.07 -1.77 5.27
N VAL A 88 -1.33 -1.42 4.02
CA VAL A 88 -0.30 -1.20 3.01
C VAL A 88 -0.58 0.06 2.23
N GLY A 89 0.48 0.63 1.71
CA GLY A 89 0.41 1.77 0.80
C GLY A 89 1.63 1.79 -0.08
N ILE A 90 1.76 2.86 -0.87
CA ILE A 90 2.88 3.03 -1.78
C ILE A 90 3.65 4.26 -1.39
N TYR A 91 4.95 4.10 -1.22
CA TYR A 91 5.83 5.21 -0.91
C TYR A 91 5.98 6.11 -2.13
N MET A 92 5.74 7.41 -1.92
CA MET A 92 5.73 8.39 -3.01
C MET A 92 7.01 9.23 -3.09
N GLY A 93 7.97 8.91 -2.22
CA GLY A 93 9.13 9.78 -2.04
C GLY A 93 8.84 10.88 -1.03
N GLN A 94 9.90 11.51 -0.52
CA GLN A 94 9.80 12.65 0.41
C GLN A 94 8.91 12.38 1.62
N ASP A 95 9.02 11.16 2.17
CA ASP A 95 8.28 10.74 3.37
C ASP A 95 6.76 10.81 3.21
N ARG A 96 6.23 10.51 2.01
CA ARG A 96 4.80 10.51 1.73
C ARG A 96 4.35 9.12 1.26
N ILE A 97 3.16 8.75 1.66
CA ILE A 97 2.56 7.45 1.33
C ILE A 97 1.18 7.66 0.72
N LEU A 98 0.95 7.02 -0.44
CA LEU A 98 -0.37 6.92 -1.06
C LEU A 98 -1.05 5.67 -0.51
N HIS A 99 -2.24 5.81 0.05
CA HIS A 99 -2.96 4.67 0.61
C HIS A 99 -4.47 4.87 0.56
N ALA A 100 -5.20 3.77 0.65
CA ALA A 100 -6.65 3.75 0.73
C ALA A 100 -7.05 3.30 2.14
N ALA A 101 -7.81 4.12 2.84
CA ALA A 101 -8.21 3.81 4.21
C ALA A 101 -9.65 4.26 4.46
N SER A 102 -10.38 3.44 5.23
CA SER A 102 -11.78 3.70 5.53
C SER A 102 -11.98 4.94 6.39
N ASN A 103 -11.07 5.17 7.34
CA ASN A 103 -11.21 6.29 8.27
C ASN A 103 -11.00 7.67 7.62
N ILE A 104 -10.42 7.70 6.42
CA ILE A 104 -10.32 8.94 5.63
C ILE A 104 -11.24 8.90 4.40
N GLY A 105 -11.98 7.80 4.23
CA GLY A 105 -12.98 7.66 3.19
C GLY A 105 -12.46 7.46 1.79
N GLY A 106 -11.16 7.19 1.61
CA GLY A 106 -10.65 7.02 0.26
C GLY A 106 -9.14 6.97 0.15
N VAL A 107 -8.68 7.32 -1.04
CA VAL A 107 -7.27 7.30 -1.42
C VAL A 107 -6.69 8.70 -1.29
N PHE A 108 -5.69 8.82 -0.44
CA PHE A 108 -5.01 10.10 -0.19
C PHE A 108 -3.53 9.88 0.07
N VAL A 109 -2.77 10.97 0.04
CA VAL A 109 -1.36 10.97 0.39
C VAL A 109 -1.21 11.52 1.80
N ASN A 110 -0.54 10.77 2.66
CA ASN A 110 -0.21 11.21 4.02
C ASN A 110 1.27 11.03 4.26
N THR A 111 1.83 11.85 5.15
CA THR A 111 3.24 11.75 5.50
C THR A 111 3.50 10.58 6.44
N LEU A 112 4.76 10.13 6.51
CA LEU A 112 5.15 9.13 7.50
C LEU A 112 4.81 9.57 8.92
N ARG A 113 4.98 10.85 9.20
CA ARG A 113 4.63 11.41 10.50
C ARG A 113 3.14 11.26 10.78
N GLU A 114 2.29 11.59 9.81
CA GLU A 114 0.86 11.43 9.96
C GLU A 114 0.47 9.96 10.16
N MET A 115 1.15 9.04 9.48
CA MET A 115 0.89 7.62 9.67
C MET A 115 1.13 7.19 11.10
N LYS A 116 2.15 7.73 11.74
CA LYS A 116 2.47 7.37 13.13
C LYS A 116 1.60 8.10 14.13
N ILE A 117 1.33 9.37 13.93
CA ILE A 117 0.62 10.21 14.89
C ILE A 117 -0.89 10.14 14.72
N ARG A 118 -1.36 10.31 13.47
CA ARG A 118 -2.78 10.37 13.18
C ARG A 118 -3.42 8.99 13.07
N PHE A 119 -2.72 8.07 12.40
CA PHE A 119 -3.22 6.71 12.18
C PHE A 119 -2.70 5.70 13.19
N LEU A 120 -1.78 6.13 14.06
CA LEU A 120 -1.27 5.34 15.18
C LEU A 120 -0.53 4.06 14.76
N PHE A 121 0.08 4.06 13.58
CA PHE A 121 0.92 2.94 13.18
C PHE A 121 2.26 3.01 13.92
N LYS A 122 2.59 1.97 14.65
CA LYS A 122 3.86 1.89 15.38
C LYS A 122 5.02 1.49 14.47
N THR A 123 4.73 0.70 13.46
CA THR A 123 5.74 0.18 12.55
C THR A 123 5.36 0.52 11.12
N VAL A 124 6.32 1.06 10.38
CA VAL A 124 6.23 1.25 8.93
C VAL A 124 7.52 0.69 8.34
N LYS A 125 7.40 -0.32 7.50
CA LYS A 125 8.54 -0.94 6.83
C LYS A 125 8.34 -0.91 5.33
N PHE A 126 9.45 -0.87 4.61
CA PHE A 126 9.42 -0.72 3.16
C PHE A 126 9.93 -1.98 2.50
N TYR A 127 9.30 -2.33 1.37
CA TYR A 127 9.61 -3.56 0.66
C TYR A 127 9.66 -3.32 -0.84
N ARG A 128 10.65 -3.94 -1.50
CA ARG A 128 10.79 -3.95 -2.94
C ARG A 128 10.28 -5.30 -3.46
N HIS A 129 9.46 -5.26 -4.49
CA HIS A 129 9.02 -6.50 -5.12
C HIS A 129 10.21 -7.19 -5.81
N SER A 130 10.26 -8.51 -5.77
CA SER A 130 11.35 -9.28 -6.38
C SER A 130 11.49 -9.04 -7.88
N LYS A 131 10.40 -8.67 -8.55
CA LYS A 131 10.40 -8.36 -9.99
C LYS A 131 10.67 -6.89 -10.30
N TRP A 132 10.94 -6.08 -9.29
CA TRP A 132 11.26 -4.66 -9.51
C TRP A 132 12.56 -4.55 -10.29
N PRO A 133 12.59 -3.76 -11.36
CA PRO A 133 13.82 -3.64 -12.12
C PRO A 133 14.92 -2.99 -11.28
N THR A 134 16.09 -3.63 -11.29
CA THR A 134 17.28 -3.09 -10.68
C THR A 134 18.22 -2.68 -11.78
N SER A 135 18.57 -1.44 -11.83
CA SER A 135 19.53 -0.95 -12.82
C SER A 135 20.95 -1.00 -12.29
#